data_41649b5a401d567f4627c53cc54dfda7
#
_entry.id   41649b5a401d567f4627c53cc54dfda7
#
_cell.length_a   1.000
_cell.length_b   1.000
_cell.length_c   1.000
_cell.angle_alpha   90.00
_cell.angle_beta   90.00
_cell.angle_gamma   90.00
#
_symmetry.space_group_name_H-M   'P 1'
#
loop_
_entity.id
_entity.type
_entity.pdbx_description
1 polymer ?
#
loop_
_entity_poly.entity_id
_entity_poly.type
_entity_poly.pdbx_seq_one_letter_code
_entity_poly.pdbx_strand_id
1 'polypeptide(L)'
;MKKFLFFIFFIVFNLSFAQLEKVDPELVGVSSERLNRVSEISKNYITEGKVPGIVTMIARKGKLIYFEAYGNRGVDSKAKIKKNDLFRIYSMTKPVTAIAAMQLYEKGKFQLNDPITKYLP
;
A
#
# COMPACT_ATOMS: atom_id res chain seq x y z
N MET A 1 -0.42 -42.73 -3.64
CA MET A 1 -1.52 -41.77 -3.98
C MET A 1 -1.94 -40.92 -2.77
N LYS A 2 -2.27 -41.46 -1.60
CA LYS A 2 -2.74 -40.65 -0.42
C LYS A 2 -1.73 -39.63 0.06
N LYS A 3 -0.40 -39.90 0.08
CA LYS A 3 0.65 -38.99 0.48
C LYS A 3 0.84 -37.81 -0.52
N PHE A 4 0.61 -38.06 -1.80
CA PHE A 4 0.68 -37.04 -2.85
C PHE A 4 -0.51 -36.07 -2.78
N LEU A 5 -1.70 -36.55 -2.47
CA LEU A 5 -2.90 -35.73 -2.25
C LEU A 5 -2.72 -34.82 -1.03
N PHE A 6 -2.09 -35.27 0.04
CA PHE A 6 -1.81 -34.51 1.24
C PHE A 6 -0.82 -33.38 0.97
N PHE A 7 0.18 -33.61 0.11
CA PHE A 7 1.16 -32.60 -0.29
C PHE A 7 0.53 -31.51 -1.15
N ILE A 8 -0.37 -31.84 -2.07
CA ILE A 8 -1.14 -30.88 -2.86
C ILE A 8 -2.05 -30.03 -1.95
N PHE A 9 -2.72 -30.63 -0.98
CA PHE A 9 -3.56 -29.91 -0.01
C PHE A 9 -2.75 -28.90 0.81
N PHE A 10 -1.52 -29.24 1.20
CA PHE A 10 -0.63 -28.36 1.95
C PHE A 10 -0.12 -27.17 1.13
N ILE A 11 0.11 -27.34 -0.18
CA ILE A 11 0.51 -26.27 -1.10
C ILE A 11 -0.63 -25.27 -1.32
N VAL A 12 -1.87 -25.74 -1.48
CA VAL A 12 -3.05 -24.90 -1.72
C VAL A 12 -3.39 -24.06 -0.48
N PHE A 13 -3.11 -24.56 0.72
CA PHE A 13 -3.40 -23.83 1.97
C PHE A 13 -2.49 -22.61 2.22
N ASN A 14 -1.34 -22.53 1.53
CA ASN A 14 -0.41 -21.40 1.69
C ASN A 14 -0.65 -20.22 0.71
N LEU A 15 -1.69 -20.28 -0.14
CA LEU A 15 -2.09 -19.17 -1.01
C LEU A 15 -2.99 -18.17 -0.25
N SER A 16 -2.62 -17.83 0.98
CA SER A 16 -3.26 -16.74 1.72
C SER A 16 -2.79 -15.40 1.14
N PHE A 17 -3.54 -14.85 0.21
CA PHE A 17 -3.36 -13.45 -0.19
C PHE A 17 -3.78 -12.58 0.99
N ALA A 18 -2.82 -11.91 1.60
CA ALA A 18 -3.05 -10.90 2.63
C ALA A 18 -3.64 -9.63 1.98
N GLN A 19 -4.88 -9.74 1.49
CA GLN A 19 -5.59 -8.60 0.91
C GLN A 19 -6.51 -8.00 1.98
N LEU A 20 -6.45 -6.67 2.14
CA LEU A 20 -7.36 -5.99 3.04
C LEU A 20 -8.80 -6.20 2.57
N GLU A 21 -9.64 -6.73 3.45
CA GLU A 21 -11.06 -6.88 3.19
C GLU A 21 -11.71 -5.50 3.00
N LYS A 22 -12.42 -5.33 1.89
CA LYS A 22 -13.20 -4.11 1.61
C LYS A 22 -14.54 -4.21 2.33
N VAL A 23 -14.85 -3.19 3.12
CA VAL A 23 -16.11 -3.10 3.90
C VAL A 23 -16.76 -1.73 3.72
N ASP A 24 -18.03 -1.63 4.09
CA ASP A 24 -18.71 -0.35 4.16
C ASP A 24 -18.09 0.53 5.25
N PRO A 25 -17.82 1.81 4.95
CA PRO A 25 -17.17 2.74 5.88
C PRO A 25 -17.88 2.86 7.23
N GLU A 26 -19.20 2.77 7.26
CA GLU A 26 -20.06 2.85 8.44
C GLU A 26 -19.72 1.76 9.46
N LEU A 27 -19.36 0.55 9.02
CA LEU A 27 -19.00 -0.57 9.88
C LEU A 27 -17.75 -0.30 10.73
N VAL A 28 -16.92 0.63 10.31
CA VAL A 28 -15.73 1.05 11.04
C VAL A 28 -15.81 2.47 11.58
N GLY A 29 -17.02 3.08 11.54
CA GLY A 29 -17.30 4.40 12.12
C GLY A 29 -16.78 5.54 11.24
N VAL A 30 -16.89 5.41 9.92
CA VAL A 30 -16.60 6.46 8.93
C VAL A 30 -17.85 6.69 8.09
N SER A 31 -18.19 7.95 7.83
CA SER A 31 -19.31 8.31 6.95
C SER A 31 -18.90 8.19 5.48
N SER A 32 -19.61 7.38 4.71
CA SER A 32 -19.42 7.27 3.25
C SER A 32 -19.75 8.60 2.54
N GLU A 33 -20.72 9.37 3.02
CA GLU A 33 -21.00 10.71 2.52
C GLU A 33 -19.77 11.62 2.63
N ARG A 34 -19.07 11.59 3.78
CA ARG A 34 -17.84 12.38 3.97
C ARG A 34 -16.70 11.86 3.11
N LEU A 35 -16.60 10.55 2.89
CA LEU A 35 -15.59 9.97 1.99
C LEU A 35 -15.78 10.40 0.53
N ASN A 36 -17.01 10.67 0.09
CA ASN A 36 -17.28 11.19 -1.25
C ASN A 36 -16.59 12.54 -1.50
N ARG A 37 -16.36 13.35 -0.47
CA ARG A 37 -15.58 14.60 -0.59
C ARG A 37 -14.15 14.36 -1.06
N VAL A 38 -13.54 13.23 -0.69
CA VAL A 38 -12.20 12.83 -1.17
C VAL A 38 -12.24 12.61 -2.68
N SER A 39 -13.30 11.97 -3.18
CA SER A 39 -13.51 11.77 -4.63
C SER A 39 -13.69 13.11 -5.36
N GLU A 40 -14.49 14.01 -4.83
CA GLU A 40 -14.75 15.32 -5.40
C GLU A 40 -13.47 16.17 -5.46
N ILE A 41 -12.74 16.26 -4.36
CA ILE A 41 -11.46 16.97 -4.30
C ILE A 41 -10.47 16.38 -5.31
N SER A 42 -10.35 15.06 -5.38
CA SER A 42 -9.45 14.39 -6.32
C SER A 42 -9.78 14.72 -7.78
N LYS A 43 -11.07 14.71 -8.14
CA LYS A 43 -11.54 15.07 -9.48
C LYS A 43 -11.29 16.55 -9.80
N ASN A 44 -11.52 17.44 -8.82
CA ASN A 44 -11.30 18.88 -9.00
C ASN A 44 -9.82 19.19 -9.26
N TYR A 45 -8.88 18.57 -8.50
CA TYR A 45 -7.45 18.74 -8.73
C TYR A 45 -7.00 18.31 -10.13
N ILE A 46 -7.62 17.27 -10.68
CA ILE A 46 -7.35 16.81 -12.04
C ILE A 46 -7.94 17.78 -13.07
N THR A 47 -9.19 18.23 -12.87
CA THR A 47 -9.88 19.16 -13.76
C THR A 47 -9.17 20.51 -13.81
N GLU A 48 -8.64 20.97 -12.68
CA GLU A 48 -7.85 22.20 -12.57
C GLU A 48 -6.40 22.04 -13.09
N GLY A 49 -6.02 20.87 -13.58
CA GLY A 49 -4.68 20.59 -14.10
C GLY A 49 -3.57 20.58 -13.05
N LYS A 50 -3.90 20.53 -11.76
CA LYS A 50 -2.91 20.53 -10.66
C LYS A 50 -2.09 19.25 -10.62
N VAL A 51 -2.70 18.11 -10.96
CA VAL A 51 -2.07 16.80 -11.05
C VAL A 51 -2.68 15.99 -12.18
N PRO A 52 -1.92 15.12 -12.87
CA PRO A 52 -2.45 14.31 -13.98
C PRO A 52 -3.34 13.17 -13.50
N GLY A 53 -3.09 12.62 -12.33
CA GLY A 53 -3.85 11.53 -11.75
C GLY A 53 -3.58 11.33 -10.28
N ILE A 54 -4.54 10.70 -9.60
CA ILE A 54 -4.50 10.45 -8.15
C ILE A 54 -4.98 9.02 -7.90
N VAL A 55 -4.25 8.29 -7.05
CA VAL A 55 -4.73 7.04 -6.43
C VAL A 55 -4.76 7.25 -4.93
N THR A 56 -5.92 7.04 -4.33
CA THR A 56 -6.11 7.18 -2.88
C THR A 56 -6.63 5.89 -2.29
N MET A 57 -5.97 5.42 -1.23
CA MET A 57 -6.38 4.26 -0.46
C MET A 57 -6.52 4.66 1.01
N ILE A 58 -7.65 4.29 1.64
CA ILE A 58 -7.90 4.53 3.06
C ILE A 58 -8.31 3.22 3.72
N ALA A 59 -7.60 2.87 4.78
CA ALA A 59 -7.94 1.73 5.63
C ALA A 59 -8.17 2.18 7.06
N ARG A 60 -9.11 1.55 7.76
CA ARG A 60 -9.39 1.78 9.18
C ARG A 60 -9.70 0.46 9.88
N LYS A 61 -9.14 0.26 11.08
CA LYS A 61 -9.29 -0.97 11.87
C LYS A 61 -8.95 -2.24 11.05
N GLY A 62 -7.89 -2.16 10.20
CA GLY A 62 -7.48 -3.27 9.35
C GLY A 62 -8.42 -3.57 8.18
N LYS A 63 -9.41 -2.72 7.89
CA LYS A 63 -10.35 -2.88 6.78
C LYS A 63 -10.16 -1.77 5.74
N LEU A 64 -10.27 -2.12 4.46
CA LEU A 64 -10.23 -1.18 3.35
C LEU A 64 -11.62 -0.54 3.19
N ILE A 65 -11.70 0.79 3.30
CA ILE A 65 -12.95 1.53 3.20
C ILE A 65 -13.03 2.44 1.98
N TYR A 66 -11.88 2.75 1.36
CA TYR A 66 -11.82 3.58 0.17
C TYR A 66 -10.58 3.21 -0.65
N PHE A 67 -10.75 3.00 -1.95
CA PHE A 67 -9.64 2.76 -2.87
C PHE A 67 -10.07 3.14 -4.28
N GLU A 68 -9.68 4.35 -4.71
CA GLU A 68 -10.11 4.91 -5.99
C GLU A 68 -8.93 5.50 -6.77
N ALA A 69 -9.07 5.50 -8.10
CA ALA A 69 -8.11 6.03 -9.05
C ALA A 69 -8.81 7.00 -10.01
N TYR A 70 -8.27 8.20 -10.17
CA TYR A 70 -8.81 9.25 -11.04
C TYR A 70 -7.72 9.82 -11.91
N GLY A 71 -8.07 10.18 -13.16
CA GLY A 71 -7.17 10.86 -14.10
C GLY A 71 -6.28 9.93 -14.91
N ASN A 72 -5.12 10.42 -15.31
CA ASN A 72 -4.20 9.77 -16.22
C ASN A 72 -2.85 9.45 -15.53
N ARG A 73 -2.02 8.61 -16.16
CA ARG A 73 -0.69 8.22 -15.64
C ARG A 73 0.35 9.33 -15.65
N GLY A 74 0.15 10.36 -16.47
CA GLY A 74 1.07 11.49 -16.61
C GLY A 74 0.41 12.64 -17.37
N VAL A 75 1.08 13.80 -17.39
CA VAL A 75 0.56 15.04 -18.02
C VAL A 75 0.28 14.80 -19.49
N ASP A 76 1.21 14.18 -20.21
CA ASP A 76 1.11 13.93 -21.67
C ASP A 76 0.51 12.56 -21.99
N SER A 77 0.03 11.82 -20.98
CA SER A 77 -0.49 10.46 -21.16
C SER A 77 -2.01 10.45 -21.24
N LYS A 78 -2.56 9.83 -22.28
CA LYS A 78 -4.00 9.51 -22.39
C LYS A 78 -4.38 8.23 -21.62
N ALA A 79 -3.39 7.44 -21.18
CA ALA A 79 -3.63 6.20 -20.46
C ALA A 79 -4.15 6.50 -19.04
N LYS A 80 -5.27 5.91 -18.67
CA LYS A 80 -5.86 6.07 -17.35
C LYS A 80 -4.97 5.44 -16.27
N ILE A 81 -4.83 6.14 -15.15
CA ILE A 81 -4.17 5.62 -13.96
C ILE A 81 -5.01 4.48 -13.34
N LYS A 82 -4.35 3.47 -12.81
CA LYS A 82 -4.99 2.28 -12.23
C LYS A 82 -4.60 2.12 -10.76
N LYS A 83 -5.45 1.48 -9.99
CA LYS A 83 -5.24 1.19 -8.55
C LYS A 83 -3.96 0.38 -8.28
N ASN A 84 -3.51 -0.41 -9.25
CA ASN A 84 -2.31 -1.26 -9.16
C ASN A 84 -1.11 -0.73 -9.96
N ASP A 85 -1.12 0.54 -10.36
CA ASP A 85 0.06 1.16 -10.97
C ASP A 85 1.18 1.32 -9.94
N LEU A 86 2.43 1.27 -10.41
CA LEU A 86 3.61 1.46 -9.59
C LEU A 86 3.92 2.95 -9.41
N PHE A 87 4.19 3.35 -8.18
CA PHE A 87 4.51 4.74 -7.82
C PHE A 87 5.90 4.85 -7.21
N ARG A 88 6.60 5.93 -7.55
CA ARG A 88 7.79 6.34 -6.81
C ARG A 88 7.34 6.97 -5.49
N ILE A 89 7.77 6.42 -4.36
CA ILE A 89 7.34 6.87 -3.03
C ILE A 89 8.32 7.87 -2.40
N TYR A 90 9.41 8.21 -3.09
CA TYR A 90 10.42 9.19 -2.65
C TYR A 90 10.82 9.00 -1.18
N SER A 91 10.73 10.04 -0.34
CA SER A 91 11.13 9.99 1.08
C SER A 91 10.31 9.03 1.94
N MET A 92 9.14 8.58 1.50
CA MET A 92 8.41 7.50 2.17
C MET A 92 9.15 6.15 2.12
N THR A 93 10.22 6.04 1.34
CA THR A 93 11.19 4.93 1.37
C THR A 93 11.89 4.84 2.74
N LYS A 94 12.12 5.98 3.44
CA LYS A 94 12.84 6.02 4.72
C LYS A 94 12.23 5.13 5.80
N PRO A 95 10.91 5.23 6.13
CA PRO A 95 10.32 4.34 7.13
C PRO A 95 10.38 2.87 6.72
N VAL A 96 10.25 2.54 5.43
CA VAL A 96 10.38 1.14 4.96
C VAL A 96 11.80 0.63 5.20
N THR A 97 12.82 1.42 4.85
CA THR A 97 14.23 1.08 5.10
C THR A 97 14.53 0.98 6.60
N ALA A 98 13.99 1.90 7.41
CA ALA A 98 14.15 1.87 8.86
C ALA A 98 13.56 0.59 9.48
N ILE A 99 12.38 0.16 9.06
CA ILE A 99 11.78 -1.10 9.51
C ILE A 99 12.67 -2.29 9.15
N ALA A 100 13.20 -2.35 7.93
CA ALA A 100 14.12 -3.40 7.52
C ALA A 100 15.40 -3.42 8.38
N ALA A 101 15.96 -2.24 8.70
CA ALA A 101 17.10 -2.13 9.62
C ALA A 101 16.72 -2.61 11.03
N MET A 102 15.57 -2.22 11.56
CA MET A 102 15.12 -2.66 12.89
C MET A 102 14.90 -4.17 12.98
N GLN A 103 14.51 -4.85 11.91
CA GLN A 103 14.47 -6.31 11.87
C GLN A 103 15.87 -6.94 12.02
N LEU A 104 16.92 -6.28 11.53
CA LEU A 104 18.29 -6.74 11.76
C LEU A 104 18.74 -6.45 13.20
N TYR A 105 18.33 -5.33 13.77
CA TYR A 105 18.56 -5.00 15.18
C TYR A 105 17.94 -6.05 16.10
N GLU A 106 16.68 -6.43 15.89
CA GLU A 106 16.00 -7.50 16.64
C GLU A 106 16.73 -8.84 16.56
N LYS A 107 17.40 -9.11 15.44
CA LYS A 107 18.24 -10.30 15.25
C LYS A 107 19.65 -10.14 15.83
N GLY A 108 19.94 -9.06 16.55
CA GLY A 108 21.25 -8.79 17.15
C GLY A 108 22.39 -8.58 16.15
N LYS A 109 22.08 -8.19 14.90
CA LYS A 109 23.09 -8.01 13.84
C LYS A 109 23.86 -6.70 13.96
N PHE A 110 23.32 -5.71 14.64
CA PHE A 110 23.99 -4.45 14.98
C PHE A 110 23.37 -3.84 16.23
N GLN A 111 24.04 -2.82 16.78
CA GLN A 111 23.55 -1.99 17.88
C GLN A 111 23.29 -0.57 17.38
N LEU A 112 22.32 0.13 17.95
CA LEU A 112 21.98 1.50 17.54
C LEU A 112 23.14 2.50 17.73
N ASN A 113 24.05 2.20 18.66
CA ASN A 113 25.23 3.02 18.95
C ASN A 113 26.48 2.60 18.15
N ASP A 114 26.38 1.58 17.29
CA ASP A 114 27.51 1.18 16.45
C ASP A 114 27.82 2.30 15.44
N PRO A 115 29.10 2.65 15.23
CA PRO A 115 29.49 3.58 14.21
C PRO A 115 29.20 2.98 12.83
N ILE A 116 28.70 3.78 11.89
CA ILE A 116 28.36 3.33 10.54
C ILE A 116 29.57 2.74 9.80
N THR A 117 30.76 3.22 10.10
CA THR A 117 32.04 2.73 9.54
C THR A 117 32.35 1.28 9.89
N LYS A 118 31.68 0.69 10.88
CA LYS A 118 31.76 -0.74 11.18
C LYS A 118 31.15 -1.61 10.08
N TYR A 119 30.21 -1.06 9.30
CA TYR A 119 29.44 -1.79 8.30
C TYR A 119 29.67 -1.28 6.88
N LEU A 120 30.03 -0.02 6.74
CA LEU A 120 30.33 0.64 5.47
C LEU A 120 31.75 1.24 5.55
N PRO A 121 32.75 0.55 5.01
CA PRO A 121 34.14 1.04 5.00
C PRO A 121 34.35 2.28 4.13
#